data_18b8a4e4309f7817c16cf5c8d706e85e
#
_entry.id   18b8a4e4309f7817c16cf5c8d706e85e
#
_cell.length_a   1.000
_cell.length_b   1.000
_cell.length_c   1.000
_cell.angle_alpha   90.00
_cell.angle_beta   90.00
_cell.angle_gamma   90.00
#
_symmetry.space_group_name_H-M   'P 1'
#
loop_
_entity.id
_entity.type
_entity.pdbx_description
1 polymer ?
#
loop_
_entity_poly.entity_id
_entity_poly.type
_entity_poly.pdbx_seq_one_letter_code
_entity_poly.pdbx_strand_id
1 'polypeptide(L)' 'MRVIQLLPTISMGDAVSNDALAIAKVLRDMGYQTGIYAENIDNRLPAGTAKPVSKMPRLQTEDAVLY' A
#
# COMPACT_ATOMS: atom_id res chain seq x y z
N MET A 1 -14.69 3.82 -3.55
CA MET A 1 -14.10 3.13 -2.38
C MET A 1 -12.61 2.95 -2.60
N ARG A 2 -11.83 3.30 -1.62
CA ARG A 2 -10.39 3.05 -1.63
C ARG A 2 -10.05 1.95 -0.64
N VAL A 3 -9.10 1.11 -1.02
CA VAL A 3 -8.55 0.09 -0.12
C VAL A 3 -7.08 0.42 0.09
N ILE A 4 -6.72 0.80 1.30
CA ILE A 4 -5.36 1.23 1.63
C ILE A 4 -4.70 0.14 2.46
N GLN A 5 -3.46 -0.18 2.14
CA GLN A 5 -2.64 -1.09 2.93
C GLN A 5 -1.68 -0.27 3.79
N LEU A 6 -1.60 -0.61 5.06
CA LEU A 6 -0.74 0.06 6.03
C LEU A 6 0.26 -0.95 6.58
N LEU A 7 1.54 -0.69 6.39
CA LEU A 7 2.61 -1.59 6.76
C LEU A 7 3.66 -0.86 7.60
N PRO A 8 4.30 -1.53 8.57
CA PRO A 8 5.44 -0.92 9.25
C PRO A 8 6.64 -0.73 8.34
N THR A 9 6.89 -1.68 7.45
CA THR A 9 8.02 -1.62 6.52
C THR A 9 7.64 -2.28 5.20
N ILE A 10 8.09 -1.68 4.09
CA ILE A 10 8.01 -2.32 2.79
C ILE A 10 9.41 -2.37 2.19
N SER A 11 9.86 -3.55 1.78
CA SER A 11 11.20 -3.74 1.25
C SER A 11 11.22 -4.74 0.11
N MET A 12 12.24 -4.60 -0.74
CA MET A 12 12.41 -5.49 -1.88
C MET A 12 12.79 -6.89 -1.42
N GLY A 13 12.10 -7.91 -1.95
CA GLY A 13 12.39 -9.31 -1.64
C GLY A 13 11.79 -9.83 -0.34
N ASP A 14 11.11 -8.98 0.43
CA ASP A 14 10.42 -9.40 1.65
C ASP A 14 9.07 -10.03 1.28
N ALA A 15 8.76 -11.20 1.89
CA ALA A 15 7.54 -11.94 1.59
C ALA A 15 6.27 -11.11 1.88
N VAL A 16 6.25 -10.41 3.01
CA VAL A 16 5.09 -9.58 3.38
C VAL A 16 4.90 -8.45 2.37
N SER A 17 6.00 -7.82 1.95
CA SER A 17 5.95 -6.75 0.94
C SER A 17 5.47 -7.28 -0.41
N ASN A 18 5.94 -8.46 -0.82
CA ASN A 18 5.50 -9.09 -2.05
C ASN A 18 4.00 -9.40 -2.02
N ASP A 19 3.49 -9.87 -0.88
CA ASP A 19 2.06 -10.12 -0.71
C ASP A 19 1.26 -8.82 -0.82
N ALA A 20 1.74 -7.74 -0.21
CA ALA A 20 1.07 -6.43 -0.29
C ALA A 20 1.00 -5.93 -1.74
N LEU A 21 2.07 -6.09 -2.50
CA LEU A 21 2.10 -5.69 -3.91
C LEU A 21 1.14 -6.53 -4.75
N ALA A 22 1.06 -7.83 -4.49
CA ALA A 22 0.13 -8.72 -5.18
C ALA A 22 -1.33 -8.35 -4.87
N ILE A 23 -1.64 -8.07 -3.61
CA ILE A 23 -2.97 -7.63 -3.20
C ILE A 23 -3.34 -6.31 -3.90
N ALA A 24 -2.41 -5.37 -3.96
CA ALA A 24 -2.66 -4.09 -4.64
C ALA A 24 -2.99 -4.29 -6.12
N LYS A 25 -2.30 -5.21 -6.78
CA LYS A 25 -2.57 -5.51 -8.19
C LYS A 25 -3.97 -6.09 -8.37
N VAL A 26 -4.36 -7.05 -7.52
CA VAL A 26 -5.69 -7.66 -7.59
C VAL A 26 -6.76 -6.59 -7.35
N LEU A 27 -6.58 -5.71 -6.38
CA LEU A 27 -7.55 -4.66 -6.09
C LEU A 27 -7.71 -3.71 -7.27
N ARG A 28 -6.62 -3.32 -7.92
CA ARG A 28 -6.69 -2.47 -9.11
C ARG A 28 -7.41 -3.17 -10.26
N ASP A 29 -7.14 -4.45 -10.46
CA ASP A 29 -7.80 -5.23 -11.50
C ASP A 29 -9.30 -5.36 -11.26
N MET A 30 -9.72 -5.30 -9.99
CA MET A 30 -11.14 -5.31 -9.60
C MET A 30 -11.78 -3.93 -9.68
N GLY A 31 -11.04 -2.90 -10.01
CA GLY A 31 -11.56 -1.54 -10.16
C GLY A 31 -11.51 -0.68 -8.90
N TYR A 32 -10.87 -1.13 -7.84
CA TYR A 32 -10.69 -0.33 -6.63
C TYR A 32 -9.51 0.62 -6.76
N GLN A 33 -9.64 1.79 -6.14
CA GLN A 33 -8.49 2.64 -5.90
C GLN A 33 -7.72 2.05 -4.72
N THR A 34 -6.41 1.95 -4.86
CA THR A 34 -5.58 1.34 -3.82
C THR A 34 -4.29 2.11 -3.62
N GLY A 35 -3.73 2.01 -2.42
CA GLY A 35 -2.44 2.61 -2.10
C GLY A 35 -1.77 1.83 -0.99
N ILE A 36 -0.44 1.89 -0.95
CA ILE A 36 0.36 1.28 0.09
C ILE A 36 1.07 2.39 0.85
N TYR A 37 0.96 2.38 2.16
CA TYR A 37 1.62 3.35 3.04
C TYR A 37 2.43 2.60 4.07
N ALA A 38 3.65 3.06 4.31
CA ALA A 38 4.57 2.41 5.24
C ALA A 38 5.38 3.45 6.02
N GLU A 39 5.79 3.09 7.23
CA GLU A 39 6.67 3.95 8.02
C GLU A 39 8.09 3.92 7.46
N ASN A 40 8.55 2.76 6.99
CA ASN A 40 9.87 2.59 6.40
C ASN A 40 9.71 2.01 4.99
N ILE A 41 10.30 2.69 4.01
CA ILE A 41 10.20 2.29 2.61
C ILE A 41 11.61 2.07 2.09
N ASP A 42 11.86 0.86 1.55
CA ASP A 42 13.13 0.54 0.91
C ASP A 42 13.31 1.39 -0.35
N ASN A 43 14.40 2.14 -0.41
CA ASN A 43 14.67 3.02 -1.56
C ASN A 43 15.03 2.26 -2.83
N ARG A 44 15.22 0.95 -2.77
CA ARG A 44 15.41 0.10 -3.96
C ARG A 44 14.12 -0.16 -4.71
N LEU A 45 12.97 0.09 -4.09
CA LEU A 45 11.68 -0.08 -4.75
C LEU A 45 11.46 1.04 -5.77
N PRO A 46 10.74 0.76 -6.87
CA PRO A 46 10.41 1.79 -7.85
C PRO A 46 9.62 2.94 -7.21
N ALA A 47 9.82 4.14 -7.73
CA ALA A 47 9.08 5.31 -7.26
C ALA A 47 7.57 5.07 -7.44
N GLY A 48 6.80 5.44 -6.40
CA GLY A 48 5.36 5.27 -6.43
C GLY A 48 4.86 3.91 -5.96
N THR A 49 5.76 2.97 -5.61
CA THR A 49 5.35 1.67 -5.08
C THR A 49 4.62 1.83 -3.75
N ALA A 50 5.14 2.70 -2.88
CA ALA A 50 4.52 3.00 -1.59
C ALA A 50 4.83 4.45 -1.21
N LYS A 51 4.06 4.99 -0.29
CA LYS A 51 4.25 6.35 0.21
C LYS A 51 4.41 6.33 1.73
N PRO A 52 5.09 7.34 2.31
CA PRO A 52 5.18 7.45 3.76
C PRO A 52 3.80 7.59 4.41
N VAL A 53 3.66 7.02 5.61
CA VAL A 53 2.41 7.12 6.36
C VAL A 53 2.00 8.58 6.58
N SER A 54 2.97 9.48 6.73
CA SER A 54 2.71 10.91 6.91
C SER A 54 1.97 11.54 5.72
N LYS A 55 1.98 10.90 4.56
CA LYS A 55 1.28 11.37 3.37
C LYS A 55 -0.03 10.63 3.12
N MET A 56 -0.48 9.81 4.07
CA MET A 56 -1.73 9.10 3.93
C MET A 56 -2.90 10.08 3.89
N PRO A 57 -3.81 9.96 2.90
CA PRO A 57 -4.94 10.86 2.81
C PRO A 57 -5.95 10.59 3.93
N ARG A 58 -6.80 11.59 4.19
CA ARG A 58 -7.91 11.43 5.12
C ARG A 58 -8.87 10.36 4.58
N LEU A 59 -9.16 9.38 5.41
CA LEU A 59 -10.06 8.31 5.02
C LEU A 59 -11.51 8.75 5.06
N GLN A 60 -12.29 8.26 4.11
CA GLN A 60 -13.73 8.44 4.05
C GLN A 60 -14.41 7.25 4.72
N THR A 61 -15.69 7.39 5.05
CA THR A 61 -16.45 6.33 5.71
C THR A 61 -16.45 5.01 4.93
N GLU A 62 -16.42 5.10 3.61
CA GLU A 62 -16.46 3.93 2.71
C GLU A 62 -15.08 3.35 2.39
N ASP A 63 -14.02 3.95 2.89
CA ASP A 63 -12.66 3.46 2.66
C ASP A 63 -12.32 2.32 3.61
N ALA A 64 -11.49 1.40 3.15
CA ALA A 64 -11.03 0.27 3.95
C ALA A 64 -9.52 0.32 4.14
N VAL A 65 -9.05 -0.12 5.29
CA VAL A 65 -7.62 -0.19 5.62
C VAL A 65 -7.26 -1.64 5.94
N LEU A 66 -6.22 -2.14 5.29
CA LEU A 66 -5.65 -3.46 5.55
C LEU A 66 -4.30 -3.30 6.26
N TYR A 67 -4.11 -4.07 7.29
CA TYR A 67 -2.84 -4.07 8.03
C TYR A 67 -1.98 -5.26 7.65
#